data_e7805843b20b8e03bf401926f56b6a7b
#
_entry.id   e7805843b20b8e03bf401926f56b6a7b
#
_cell.length_a   1.000
_cell.length_b   1.000
_cell.length_c   1.000
_cell.angle_alpha   90.00
_cell.angle_beta   90.00
_cell.angle_gamma   90.00
#
_symmetry.space_group_name_H-M   'P 1'
#
loop_
_entity.id
_entity.type
_entity.pdbx_description
1 polymer ?
#
loop_
_entity_poly.entity_id
_entity_poly.type
_entity_poly.pdbx_seq_one_letter_code
_entity_poly.pdbx_strand_id
1 'polypeptide(L)'
;IDDLNQQVSSAKSDSEETSNKISSYDQLLSAYKSFQEGDITAAGDALSDVKEENLSDTAKEIYQNINATVNDQYLQVTYADSYQAYSNYNYEEAKTGFEKVVEMDEAYQDGNAIYYLAQTYRNLGENEKAIEYYQKVIDGYPNTERAANSSRYLEELQNAEQ
;
A
#
# COMPACT_ATOMS: atom_id res chain seq x y z
N ILE A 1 28.54 -36.72 2.54
CA ILE A 1 27.90 -35.87 1.49
C ILE A 1 26.65 -35.23 2.06
N ASP A 2 25.78 -36.00 2.76
CA ASP A 2 24.53 -35.50 3.33
C ASP A 2 24.76 -34.45 4.43
N ASP A 3 25.76 -34.68 5.30
CA ASP A 3 26.15 -33.76 6.37
C ASP A 3 26.70 -32.42 5.80
N LEU A 4 27.51 -32.49 4.73
CA LEU A 4 28.01 -31.28 4.07
C LEU A 4 26.89 -30.50 3.38
N ASN A 5 25.92 -31.16 2.73
CA ASN A 5 24.78 -30.53 2.13
C ASN A 5 23.90 -29.85 3.19
N GLN A 6 23.75 -30.47 4.36
CA GLN A 6 22.99 -29.89 5.46
C GLN A 6 23.70 -28.66 6.05
N GLN A 7 25.04 -28.71 6.22
CA GLN A 7 25.80 -27.55 6.66
C GLN A 7 25.72 -26.37 5.67
N VAL A 8 25.81 -26.65 4.37
CA VAL A 8 25.70 -25.63 3.33
C VAL A 8 24.28 -25.01 3.33
N SER A 9 23.24 -25.82 3.50
CA SER A 9 21.86 -25.34 3.57
C SER A 9 21.64 -24.45 4.80
N SER A 10 22.16 -24.84 5.97
CA SER A 10 22.08 -24.03 7.20
C SER A 10 22.83 -22.71 7.05
N ALA A 11 24.06 -22.71 6.56
CA ALA A 11 24.85 -21.50 6.36
C ALA A 11 24.20 -20.54 5.36
N LYS A 12 23.49 -21.05 4.35
CA LYS A 12 22.75 -20.26 3.38
C LYS A 12 21.53 -19.60 4.04
N SER A 13 20.76 -20.35 4.85
CA SER A 13 19.65 -19.83 5.62
C SER A 13 20.07 -18.73 6.59
N ASP A 14 21.17 -18.93 7.33
CA ASP A 14 21.72 -17.95 8.28
C ASP A 14 22.17 -16.66 7.57
N SER A 15 22.73 -16.80 6.35
CA SER A 15 23.13 -15.68 5.51
C SER A 15 21.92 -14.87 5.02
N GLU A 16 20.86 -15.56 4.60
CA GLU A 16 19.60 -14.91 4.16
C GLU A 16 18.92 -14.18 5.33
N GLU A 17 18.85 -14.79 6.52
CA GLU A 17 18.32 -14.16 7.72
C GLU A 17 19.10 -12.89 8.09
N THR A 18 20.43 -12.97 8.05
CA THR A 18 21.30 -11.81 8.33
C THR A 18 21.07 -10.69 7.32
N SER A 19 20.97 -11.02 6.02
CA SER A 19 20.69 -10.05 4.97
C SER A 19 19.33 -9.36 5.16
N ASN A 20 18.29 -10.11 5.53
CA ASN A 20 16.97 -9.57 5.81
C ASN A 20 16.97 -8.62 7.01
N LYS A 21 17.71 -8.95 8.07
CA LYS A 21 17.90 -8.06 9.22
C LYS A 21 18.57 -6.75 8.81
N ILE A 22 19.69 -6.83 8.10
CA ILE A 22 20.40 -5.64 7.61
C ILE A 22 19.47 -4.76 6.78
N SER A 23 18.72 -5.33 5.82
CA SER A 23 17.78 -4.59 5.00
C SER A 23 16.74 -3.86 5.84
N SER A 24 16.14 -4.50 6.85
CA SER A 24 15.14 -3.85 7.71
C SER A 24 15.72 -2.70 8.53
N TYR A 25 16.97 -2.82 9.01
CA TYR A 25 17.64 -1.72 9.71
C TYR A 25 18.00 -0.57 8.77
N ASP A 26 18.45 -0.86 7.55
CA ASP A 26 18.75 0.18 6.55
C ASP A 26 17.50 0.96 6.17
N GLN A 27 16.36 0.28 6.01
CA GLN A 27 15.07 0.94 5.77
C GLN A 27 14.64 1.79 6.96
N LEU A 28 14.76 1.29 8.18
CA LEU A 28 14.44 2.08 9.39
C LEU A 28 15.31 3.34 9.51
N LEU A 29 16.60 3.23 9.22
CA LEU A 29 17.52 4.37 9.22
C LEU A 29 17.17 5.37 8.12
N SER A 30 16.81 4.90 6.92
CA SER A 30 16.36 5.73 5.81
C SER A 30 15.07 6.48 6.19
N ALA A 31 14.10 5.78 6.78
CA ALA A 31 12.86 6.37 7.27
C ALA A 31 13.12 7.46 8.32
N TYR A 32 13.96 7.17 9.30
CA TYR A 32 14.34 8.13 10.33
C TYR A 32 14.99 9.39 9.74
N LYS A 33 15.90 9.22 8.79
CA LYS A 33 16.56 10.34 8.10
C LYS A 33 15.56 11.20 7.34
N SER A 34 14.72 10.58 6.50
CA SER A 34 13.70 11.30 5.72
C SER A 34 12.71 12.03 6.63
N PHE A 35 12.31 11.40 7.74
CA PHE A 35 11.46 12.04 8.75
C PHE A 35 12.12 13.28 9.37
N GLN A 36 13.42 13.23 9.71
CA GLN A 36 14.16 14.37 10.22
C GLN A 36 14.31 15.51 9.19
N GLU A 37 14.36 15.17 7.91
CA GLU A 37 14.41 16.13 6.79
C GLU A 37 13.02 16.68 6.43
N GLY A 38 11.94 16.13 7.02
CA GLY A 38 10.56 16.51 6.74
C GLY A 38 9.99 15.93 5.45
N ASP A 39 10.69 14.97 4.84
CA ASP A 39 10.19 14.23 3.67
C ASP A 39 9.31 13.07 4.11
N ILE A 40 8.02 13.37 4.31
CA ILE A 40 7.02 12.41 4.80
C ILE A 40 6.80 11.28 3.81
N THR A 41 6.82 11.56 2.51
CA THR A 41 6.64 10.54 1.48
C THR A 41 7.78 9.52 1.50
N ALA A 42 9.02 9.98 1.47
CA ALA A 42 10.18 9.09 1.54
C ALA A 42 10.26 8.35 2.90
N ALA A 43 9.85 8.98 4.01
CA ALA A 43 9.78 8.34 5.30
C ALA A 43 8.74 7.21 5.33
N GLY A 44 7.54 7.46 4.81
CA GLY A 44 6.47 6.46 4.73
C GLY A 44 6.82 5.30 3.80
N ASP A 45 7.37 5.58 2.62
CA ASP A 45 7.85 4.55 1.70
C ASP A 45 8.90 3.63 2.35
N ALA A 46 9.89 4.22 3.04
CA ALA A 46 10.90 3.43 3.73
C ALA A 46 10.33 2.61 4.90
N LEU A 47 9.35 3.16 5.65
CA LEU A 47 8.68 2.42 6.74
C LEU A 47 7.88 1.22 6.23
N SER A 48 7.25 1.32 5.06
CA SER A 48 6.46 0.23 4.47
C SER A 48 7.31 -1.01 4.14
N ASP A 49 8.61 -0.82 3.90
CA ASP A 49 9.55 -1.89 3.60
C ASP A 49 10.20 -2.52 4.84
N VAL A 50 9.99 -1.93 6.04
CA VAL A 50 10.53 -2.45 7.30
C VAL A 50 9.77 -3.70 7.74
N LYS A 51 10.50 -4.78 7.98
CA LYS A 51 9.96 -6.01 8.59
C LYS A 51 10.26 -6.01 10.09
N GLU A 52 9.24 -5.75 10.90
CA GLU A 52 9.40 -5.64 12.36
C GLU A 52 10.00 -6.89 13.01
N GLU A 53 9.71 -8.09 12.48
CA GLU A 53 10.28 -9.35 12.97
C GLU A 53 11.80 -9.40 12.90
N ASN A 54 12.41 -8.58 12.05
CA ASN A 54 13.86 -8.48 11.88
C ASN A 54 14.54 -7.47 12.82
N LEU A 55 13.73 -6.68 13.56
CA LEU A 55 14.22 -5.63 14.44
C LEU A 55 14.42 -6.14 15.87
N SER A 56 15.40 -5.57 16.58
CA SER A 56 15.47 -5.69 18.05
C SER A 56 14.33 -4.91 18.72
N ASP A 57 14.06 -5.19 20.00
CA ASP A 57 12.99 -4.52 20.74
C ASP A 57 13.17 -3.00 20.75
N THR A 58 14.39 -2.50 20.96
CA THR A 58 14.68 -1.06 20.90
C THR A 58 14.44 -0.48 19.50
N ALA A 59 14.80 -1.20 18.43
CA ALA A 59 14.55 -0.73 17.07
C ALA A 59 13.05 -0.75 16.72
N LYS A 60 12.28 -1.71 17.25
CA LYS A 60 10.81 -1.73 17.14
C LYS A 60 10.17 -0.51 17.80
N GLU A 61 10.63 -0.12 18.98
CA GLU A 61 10.14 1.10 19.64
C GLU A 61 10.39 2.35 18.77
N ILE A 62 11.56 2.46 18.17
CA ILE A 62 11.89 3.56 17.24
C ILE A 62 10.98 3.52 16.01
N TYR A 63 10.83 2.35 15.39
CA TYR A 63 9.93 2.15 14.25
C TYR A 63 8.51 2.59 14.58
N GLN A 64 7.94 2.09 15.69
CA GLN A 64 6.57 2.40 16.10
C GLN A 64 6.36 3.89 16.37
N ASN A 65 7.33 4.57 16.99
CA ASN A 65 7.26 6.00 17.25
C ASN A 65 7.27 6.83 15.95
N ILE A 66 8.12 6.48 15.00
CA ILE A 66 8.17 7.16 13.70
C ILE A 66 6.89 6.87 12.92
N ASN A 67 6.50 5.60 12.84
CA ASN A 67 5.33 5.15 12.11
C ASN A 67 4.05 5.82 12.61
N ALA A 68 3.85 5.93 13.94
CA ALA A 68 2.71 6.62 14.51
C ALA A 68 2.64 8.12 14.12
N THR A 69 3.79 8.76 13.90
CA THR A 69 3.84 10.17 13.53
C THR A 69 3.68 10.38 12.01
N VAL A 70 4.25 9.48 11.22
CA VAL A 70 4.31 9.60 9.76
C VAL A 70 3.02 9.09 9.09
N ASN A 71 2.41 8.05 9.64
CA ASN A 71 1.35 7.29 8.95
C ASN A 71 0.16 8.13 8.49
N ASP A 72 -0.39 8.95 9.38
CA ASP A 72 -1.55 9.79 9.05
C ASP A 72 -1.22 10.83 7.98
N GLN A 73 -0.03 11.43 8.06
CA GLN A 73 0.42 12.42 7.09
C GLN A 73 0.75 11.77 5.74
N TYR A 74 1.37 10.59 5.77
CA TYR A 74 1.69 9.82 4.57
C TYR A 74 0.43 9.39 3.82
N LEU A 75 -0.58 8.87 4.53
CA LEU A 75 -1.89 8.56 3.95
C LEU A 75 -2.53 9.78 3.29
N GLN A 76 -2.50 10.93 3.97
CA GLN A 76 -3.10 12.16 3.46
C GLN A 76 -2.39 12.65 2.19
N VAL A 77 -1.06 12.67 2.18
CA VAL A 77 -0.27 13.12 1.02
C VAL A 77 -0.45 12.12 -0.12
N THR A 78 -0.29 10.82 0.13
CA THR A 78 -0.41 9.77 -0.89
C THR A 78 -1.80 9.79 -1.54
N TYR A 79 -2.87 9.97 -0.75
CA TYR A 79 -4.22 10.09 -1.31
C TYR A 79 -4.36 11.35 -2.17
N ALA A 80 -3.86 12.49 -1.71
CA ALA A 80 -3.98 13.76 -2.44
C ALA A 80 -3.23 13.70 -3.78
N ASP A 81 -2.00 13.16 -3.79
CA ASP A 81 -1.19 12.99 -4.99
C ASP A 81 -1.84 11.98 -5.96
N SER A 82 -2.40 10.88 -5.44
CA SER A 82 -3.14 9.90 -6.25
C SER A 82 -4.37 10.51 -6.90
N TYR A 83 -5.11 11.31 -6.16
CA TYR A 83 -6.28 12.01 -6.69
C TYR A 83 -5.88 13.07 -7.73
N GLN A 84 -4.78 13.78 -7.53
CA GLN A 84 -4.24 14.70 -8.52
C GLN A 84 -3.80 13.96 -9.79
N ALA A 85 -3.10 12.85 -9.68
CA ALA A 85 -2.72 12.00 -10.81
C ALA A 85 -3.95 11.50 -11.57
N TYR A 86 -4.99 11.02 -10.86
CA TYR A 86 -6.27 10.62 -11.44
C TYR A 86 -6.94 11.76 -12.22
N SER A 87 -6.98 12.96 -11.64
CA SER A 87 -7.58 14.15 -12.26
C SER A 87 -6.83 14.61 -13.51
N ASN A 88 -5.53 14.33 -13.57
CA ASN A 88 -4.67 14.60 -14.71
C ASN A 88 -4.62 13.44 -15.72
N TYR A 89 -5.47 12.41 -15.56
CA TYR A 89 -5.52 11.20 -16.41
C TYR A 89 -4.26 10.33 -16.36
N ASN A 90 -3.39 10.52 -15.36
CA ASN A 90 -2.20 9.69 -15.11
C ASN A 90 -2.61 8.45 -14.30
N TYR A 91 -3.38 7.55 -14.91
CA TYR A 91 -4.05 6.46 -14.19
C TYR A 91 -3.09 5.41 -13.61
N GLU A 92 -1.93 5.15 -14.22
CA GLU A 92 -0.94 4.22 -13.65
C GLU A 92 -0.33 4.75 -12.35
N GLU A 93 -0.03 6.05 -12.29
CA GLU A 93 0.45 6.70 -11.08
C GLU A 93 -0.66 6.74 -10.01
N ALA A 94 -1.88 7.10 -10.40
CA ALA A 94 -3.05 7.11 -9.52
C ALA A 94 -3.30 5.71 -8.93
N LYS A 95 -3.21 4.65 -9.74
CA LYS A 95 -3.35 3.26 -9.30
C LYS A 95 -2.37 2.93 -8.19
N THR A 96 -1.08 3.17 -8.45
CA THR A 96 -0.01 2.88 -7.50
C THR A 96 -0.24 3.57 -6.15
N GLY A 97 -0.64 4.83 -6.16
CA GLY A 97 -0.90 5.58 -4.93
C GLY A 97 -2.18 5.14 -4.22
N PHE A 98 -3.29 4.94 -4.94
CA PHE A 98 -4.53 4.46 -4.30
C PHE A 98 -4.41 3.03 -3.77
N GLU A 99 -3.65 2.14 -4.44
CA GLU A 99 -3.35 0.79 -3.90
C GLU A 99 -2.66 0.89 -2.55
N LYS A 100 -1.64 1.75 -2.40
CA LYS A 100 -0.96 2.01 -1.12
C LYS A 100 -1.94 2.51 -0.05
N VAL A 101 -2.78 3.49 -0.37
CA VAL A 101 -3.75 4.04 0.58
C VAL A 101 -4.72 2.96 1.06
N VAL A 102 -5.26 2.16 0.14
CA VAL A 102 -6.23 1.09 0.47
C VAL A 102 -5.58 -0.04 1.25
N GLU A 103 -4.32 -0.37 0.98
CA GLU A 103 -3.55 -1.36 1.75
C GLU A 103 -3.32 -0.91 3.21
N MET A 104 -3.06 0.38 3.41
CA MET A 104 -2.82 0.95 4.75
C MET A 104 -4.12 1.19 5.52
N ASP A 105 -5.15 1.70 4.85
CA ASP A 105 -6.47 1.96 5.42
C ASP A 105 -7.56 1.83 4.34
N GLU A 106 -8.18 0.67 4.28
CA GLU A 106 -9.26 0.40 3.32
C GLU A 106 -10.46 1.34 3.52
N ALA A 107 -10.70 1.82 4.74
CA ALA A 107 -11.80 2.72 5.06
C ALA A 107 -11.47 4.22 4.87
N TYR A 108 -10.27 4.55 4.40
CA TYR A 108 -9.80 5.92 4.29
C TYR A 108 -10.82 6.83 3.60
N GLN A 109 -11.15 7.95 4.29
CA GLN A 109 -12.18 8.91 3.88
C GLN A 109 -13.53 8.26 3.51
N ASP A 110 -14.02 7.38 4.38
CA ASP A 110 -15.30 6.68 4.20
C ASP A 110 -15.40 5.93 2.87
N GLY A 111 -14.32 5.25 2.45
CA GLY A 111 -14.26 4.46 1.22
C GLY A 111 -14.02 5.28 -0.05
N ASN A 112 -13.61 6.53 0.03
CA ASN A 112 -13.22 7.32 -1.14
C ASN A 112 -12.03 6.70 -1.87
N ALA A 113 -11.02 6.22 -1.13
CA ALA A 113 -9.85 5.60 -1.74
C ALA A 113 -10.22 4.37 -2.57
N ILE A 114 -11.08 3.48 -2.03
CA ILE A 114 -11.60 2.30 -2.75
C ILE A 114 -12.34 2.73 -4.02
N TYR A 115 -13.21 3.74 -3.93
CA TYR A 115 -13.99 4.21 -5.06
C TYR A 115 -13.09 4.75 -6.19
N TYR A 116 -12.11 5.59 -5.87
CA TYR A 116 -11.20 6.11 -6.88
C TYR A 116 -10.23 5.06 -7.42
N LEU A 117 -9.87 4.05 -6.63
CA LEU A 117 -9.11 2.90 -7.11
C LEU A 117 -9.93 2.10 -8.14
N ALA A 118 -11.21 1.83 -7.86
CA ALA A 118 -12.12 1.18 -8.81
C ALA A 118 -12.26 1.98 -10.12
N GLN A 119 -12.43 3.30 -10.02
CA GLN A 119 -12.47 4.18 -11.19
C GLN A 119 -11.16 4.16 -11.98
N THR A 120 -10.04 4.10 -11.29
CA THR A 120 -8.71 4.05 -11.90
C THR A 120 -8.52 2.74 -12.67
N TYR A 121 -8.86 1.60 -12.08
CA TYR A 121 -8.83 0.30 -12.77
C TYR A 121 -9.72 0.30 -14.01
N ARG A 122 -10.96 0.84 -13.90
CA ARG A 122 -11.87 0.97 -15.04
C ARG A 122 -11.25 1.80 -16.18
N ASN A 123 -10.63 2.93 -15.87
CA ASN A 123 -9.99 3.79 -16.87
C ASN A 123 -8.75 3.14 -17.51
N LEU A 124 -8.09 2.22 -16.82
CA LEU A 124 -6.99 1.40 -17.33
C LEU A 124 -7.48 0.17 -18.14
N GLY A 125 -8.78 -0.13 -18.13
CA GLY A 125 -9.34 -1.33 -18.75
C GLY A 125 -9.12 -2.61 -17.94
N GLU A 126 -8.69 -2.49 -16.66
CA GLU A 126 -8.55 -3.61 -15.73
C GLU A 126 -9.92 -3.95 -15.12
N ASN A 127 -10.86 -4.40 -15.98
CA ASN A 127 -12.28 -4.50 -15.65
C ASN A 127 -12.58 -5.43 -14.49
N GLU A 128 -11.89 -6.57 -14.39
CA GLU A 128 -12.09 -7.55 -13.31
C GLU A 128 -11.83 -6.93 -11.94
N LYS A 129 -10.71 -6.18 -11.81
CA LYS A 129 -10.39 -5.46 -10.59
C LYS A 129 -11.37 -4.30 -10.33
N ALA A 130 -11.75 -3.55 -11.36
CA ALA A 130 -12.73 -2.51 -11.21
C ALA A 130 -14.05 -3.05 -10.63
N ILE A 131 -14.54 -4.18 -11.13
CA ILE A 131 -15.75 -4.86 -10.63
C ILE A 131 -15.57 -5.25 -9.15
N GLU A 132 -14.44 -5.86 -8.78
CA GLU A 132 -14.16 -6.24 -7.38
C GLU A 132 -14.22 -5.02 -6.45
N TYR A 133 -13.52 -3.93 -6.80
CA TYR A 133 -13.47 -2.75 -5.96
C TYR A 133 -14.79 -1.95 -5.95
N TYR A 134 -15.55 -1.91 -7.04
CA TYR A 134 -16.92 -1.35 -7.02
C TYR A 134 -17.84 -2.14 -6.09
N GLN A 135 -17.73 -3.48 -6.08
CA GLN A 135 -18.51 -4.31 -5.16
C GLN A 135 -18.17 -3.99 -3.70
N LYS A 136 -16.88 -3.81 -3.36
CA LYS A 136 -16.46 -3.40 -2.02
C LYS A 136 -17.09 -2.06 -1.60
N VAL A 137 -17.18 -1.08 -2.52
CA VAL A 137 -17.84 0.21 -2.24
C VAL A 137 -19.34 0.02 -1.97
N ILE A 138 -20.03 -0.81 -2.78
CA ILE A 138 -21.46 -1.08 -2.62
C ILE A 138 -21.74 -1.74 -1.27
N ASP A 139 -20.96 -2.74 -0.91
CA ASP A 139 -21.14 -3.53 0.31
C ASP A 139 -20.77 -2.75 1.58
N GLY A 140 -19.67 -2.01 1.53
CA GLY A 140 -19.16 -1.26 2.68
C GLY A 140 -19.89 0.06 2.94
N TYR A 141 -20.43 0.71 1.89
CA TYR A 141 -21.00 2.06 1.96
C TYR A 141 -22.35 2.19 1.24
N PRO A 142 -23.35 1.33 1.53
CA PRO A 142 -24.53 1.08 0.68
C PRO A 142 -25.45 2.28 0.47
N ASN A 143 -25.44 3.30 1.31
CA ASN A 143 -26.33 4.45 1.23
C ASN A 143 -25.63 5.72 0.75
N THR A 144 -24.53 5.59 0.02
CA THR A 144 -23.73 6.70 -0.48
C THR A 144 -23.95 6.91 -1.99
N GLU A 145 -23.69 8.11 -2.47
CA GLU A 145 -23.65 8.41 -3.91
C GLU A 145 -22.58 7.55 -4.61
N ARG A 146 -21.46 7.27 -3.94
CA ARG A 146 -20.41 6.40 -4.45
C ARG A 146 -20.91 4.98 -4.70
N ALA A 147 -21.72 4.42 -3.79
CA ALA A 147 -22.30 3.09 -3.99
C ALA A 147 -23.30 3.08 -5.16
N ALA A 148 -24.13 4.11 -5.30
CA ALA A 148 -25.04 4.23 -6.43
C ALA A 148 -24.29 4.34 -7.77
N ASN A 149 -23.24 5.14 -7.83
CA ASN A 149 -22.38 5.25 -9.01
C ASN A 149 -21.64 3.94 -9.30
N SER A 150 -21.13 3.27 -8.26
CA SER A 150 -20.46 1.97 -8.38
C SER A 150 -21.39 0.90 -8.95
N SER A 151 -22.64 0.85 -8.50
CA SER A 151 -23.65 -0.09 -9.04
C SER A 151 -23.86 0.11 -10.54
N ARG A 152 -23.98 1.35 -10.97
CA ARG A 152 -24.13 1.67 -12.40
C ARG A 152 -22.92 1.25 -13.22
N TYR A 153 -21.71 1.58 -12.76
CA TYR A 153 -20.48 1.21 -13.47
C TYR A 153 -20.24 -0.31 -13.51
N LEU A 154 -20.61 -1.00 -12.44
CA LEU A 154 -20.56 -2.45 -12.39
C LEU A 154 -21.50 -3.09 -13.43
N GLU A 155 -22.73 -2.62 -13.55
CA GLU A 155 -23.69 -3.07 -14.59
C GLU A 155 -23.15 -2.78 -16.00
N GLU A 156 -22.57 -1.60 -16.25
CA GLU A 156 -21.97 -1.25 -17.54
C GLU A 156 -20.83 -2.22 -17.92
N LEU A 157 -19.93 -2.55 -16.97
CA LEU A 157 -18.81 -3.46 -17.21
C LEU A 157 -19.29 -4.90 -17.48
N GLN A 158 -20.25 -5.40 -16.70
CA GLN A 158 -20.78 -6.75 -16.86
C GLN A 158 -21.54 -6.94 -18.18
N ASN A 159 -22.21 -5.88 -18.67
CA ASN A 159 -22.90 -5.91 -19.97
C ASN A 159 -21.93 -5.81 -21.16
N ALA A 160 -20.76 -5.22 -20.99
CA ALA A 160 -19.74 -5.11 -22.03
C ALA A 160 -18.96 -6.42 -22.28
N GLU A 161 -19.02 -7.36 -21.36
CA GLU A 161 -18.37 -8.69 -21.46
C GLU A 161 -19.26 -9.76 -22.11
N GLN A 162 -20.54 -9.45 -22.44
CA GLN A 162 -21.50 -10.34 -23.08
C GLN A 162 -21.55 -10.11 -24.60
#